data_1bdd9415d004be559453547526f19d9d
#
_entry.id   1bdd9415d004be559453547526f19d9d
#
_cell.length_a   1.000
_cell.length_b   1.000
_cell.length_c   1.000
_cell.angle_alpha   90.00
_cell.angle_beta   90.00
_cell.angle_gamma   90.00
#
_symmetry.space_group_name_H-M   'P 1'
#
loop_
_entity.id
_entity.type
_entity.pdbx_description
1 polymer ?
#
loop_
_entity_poly.entity_id
_entity_poly.type
_entity_poly.pdbx_seq_one_letter_code
_entity_poly.pdbx_strand_id
1 'polypeptide(L)'
;ACAQRDIKRGLAFSTISQIAYMLVALGVCFYEKEHGSFYSAEYLHHGGLGYMAAMFHLFTHAMFKALLFLCSGAIIVIIGSNFKEYMGGLHKYMPITNICFLIGCLAIAGIPPFAGFFSKDEIISACNALPGVEGQALKWIMTLVAGMTAFYMFRLYYVIFWGESY
;
A
#
# COMPACT_ATOMS: atom_id res chain seq x y z
N ALA A 1 8.94 -6.93 4.25
CA ALA A 1 9.06 -6.55 2.83
C ALA A 1 10.47 -6.04 2.50
N CYS A 2 11.01 -5.06 3.23
CA CYS A 2 12.29 -4.41 2.90
C CYS A 2 13.48 -5.37 2.74
N ALA A 3 13.61 -6.40 3.56
CA ALA A 3 14.74 -7.34 3.57
C ALA A 3 14.50 -8.65 2.79
N GLN A 4 13.32 -8.84 2.22
CA GLN A 4 12.98 -10.09 1.51
C GLN A 4 13.73 -10.21 0.19
N ARG A 5 14.24 -11.41 -0.10
CA ARG A 5 14.92 -11.76 -1.35
C ARG A 5 13.96 -12.33 -2.39
N ASP A 6 12.87 -12.94 -1.94
CA ASP A 6 11.84 -13.54 -2.77
C ASP A 6 10.77 -12.48 -3.14
N ILE A 7 10.47 -12.33 -4.44
CA ILE A 7 9.52 -11.35 -4.95
C ILE A 7 8.10 -11.60 -4.43
N LYS A 8 7.63 -12.85 -4.41
CA LYS A 8 6.29 -13.21 -3.91
C LYS A 8 6.16 -12.96 -2.42
N ARG A 9 7.17 -13.34 -1.63
CA ARG A 9 7.18 -13.07 -0.19
C ARG A 9 7.22 -11.57 0.10
N GLY A 10 8.00 -10.80 -0.65
CA GLY A 10 8.01 -9.33 -0.53
C GLY A 10 6.63 -8.72 -0.75
N LEU A 11 5.93 -9.16 -1.79
CA LEU A 11 4.55 -8.72 -2.08
C LEU A 11 3.55 -9.20 -1.01
N ALA A 12 3.68 -10.42 -0.48
CA ALA A 12 2.83 -10.95 0.59
C ALA A 12 2.99 -10.14 1.89
N PHE A 13 4.22 -9.85 2.33
CA PHE A 13 4.46 -9.01 3.49
C PHE A 13 3.94 -7.58 3.31
N SER A 14 4.01 -7.06 2.09
CA SER A 14 3.38 -5.80 1.74
C SER A 14 1.85 -5.85 1.89
N THR A 15 1.21 -6.98 1.57
CA THR A 15 -0.23 -7.16 1.80
C THR A 15 -0.58 -7.09 3.29
N ILE A 16 0.20 -7.78 4.14
CA ILE A 16 0.01 -7.74 5.61
C ILE A 16 0.10 -6.29 6.12
N SER A 17 1.08 -5.52 5.66
CA SER A 17 1.22 -4.13 6.09
C SER A 17 0.06 -3.24 5.64
N GLN A 18 -0.51 -3.47 4.45
CA GLN A 18 -1.66 -2.72 3.98
C GLN A 18 -2.97 -3.11 4.69
N ILE A 19 -3.13 -4.39 5.06
CA ILE A 19 -4.25 -4.82 5.92
C ILE A 19 -4.15 -4.16 7.29
N ALA A 20 -2.97 -4.11 7.89
CA ALA A 20 -2.75 -3.40 9.15
C ALA A 20 -3.12 -1.91 9.02
N TYR A 21 -2.82 -1.29 7.87
CA TYR A 21 -3.21 0.09 7.56
C TYR A 21 -4.73 0.28 7.59
N MET A 22 -5.49 -0.67 7.01
CA MET A 22 -6.96 -0.66 7.03
C MET A 22 -7.53 -0.89 8.44
N LEU A 23 -6.89 -1.79 9.22
CA LEU A 23 -7.31 -2.06 10.60
C LEU A 23 -7.15 -0.84 11.50
N VAL A 24 -6.12 -0.02 11.31
CA VAL A 24 -5.99 1.26 12.02
C VAL A 24 -7.16 2.18 11.69
N ALA A 25 -7.53 2.31 10.42
CA ALA A 25 -8.68 3.14 10.02
C ALA A 25 -10.00 2.65 10.64
N LEU A 26 -10.21 1.33 10.70
CA LEU A 26 -11.38 0.75 11.40
C LEU A 26 -11.32 0.99 12.90
N GLY A 27 -10.13 0.89 13.52
CA GLY A 27 -9.94 1.18 14.95
C GLY A 27 -10.30 2.63 15.31
N VAL A 28 -9.94 3.57 14.44
CA VAL A 28 -10.36 4.98 14.58
C VAL A 28 -11.88 5.12 14.59
N CYS A 29 -12.58 4.42 13.69
CA CYS A 29 -14.04 4.44 13.62
C CYS A 29 -14.70 3.93 14.92
N PHE A 30 -14.14 2.87 15.54
CA PHE A 30 -14.65 2.35 16.82
C PHE A 30 -14.40 3.30 17.98
N TYR A 31 -13.25 3.95 18.02
CA TYR A 31 -12.93 4.94 19.05
C TYR A 31 -13.90 6.13 19.02
N GLU A 32 -14.19 6.66 17.84
CA GLU A 32 -15.16 7.73 17.65
C GLU A 32 -16.57 7.33 18.12
N LYS A 33 -16.96 6.06 17.90
CA LYS A 33 -18.25 5.53 18.35
C LYS A 33 -18.37 5.45 19.86
N GLU A 34 -17.32 5.11 20.58
CA GLU A 34 -17.33 4.98 22.04
C GLU A 34 -17.33 6.33 22.76
N HIS A 35 -16.63 7.33 22.22
CA HIS A 35 -16.43 8.63 22.86
C HIS A 35 -17.29 9.76 22.31
N GLY A 36 -17.98 9.52 21.18
CA GLY A 36 -18.91 10.47 20.56
C GLY A 36 -20.37 10.22 20.92
N SER A 37 -21.17 11.28 20.93
CA SER A 37 -22.64 11.13 21.04
C SER A 37 -23.17 10.47 19.77
N PHE A 38 -23.84 9.32 19.91
CA PHE A 38 -24.36 8.48 18.83
C PHE A 38 -25.31 9.22 17.84
N TYR A 39 -25.79 10.39 18.23
CA TYR A 39 -26.76 11.20 17.47
C TYR A 39 -26.27 12.59 17.08
N SER A 40 -24.98 12.91 17.29
CA SER A 40 -24.47 14.20 16.85
C SER A 40 -24.26 14.20 15.33
N ALA A 41 -24.62 15.30 14.68
CA ALA A 41 -24.33 15.51 13.23
C ALA A 41 -22.83 15.36 12.93
N GLU A 42 -21.99 15.58 13.92
CA GLU A 42 -20.54 15.41 13.90
C GLU A 42 -20.13 13.94 13.80
N TYR A 43 -20.84 13.01 14.45
CA TYR A 43 -20.64 11.57 14.32
C TYR A 43 -20.96 11.08 12.88
N LEU A 44 -22.05 11.56 12.30
CA LEU A 44 -22.42 11.22 10.91
C LEU A 44 -21.39 11.77 9.90
N HIS A 45 -20.72 12.87 10.22
CA HIS A 45 -19.72 13.50 9.36
C HIS A 45 -18.33 12.87 9.50
N HIS A 46 -17.93 12.43 10.69
CA HIS A 46 -16.56 11.94 10.98
C HIS A 46 -16.51 10.44 11.35
N GLY A 47 -17.50 9.90 12.05
CA GLY A 47 -17.51 8.50 12.50
C GLY A 47 -17.61 7.46 11.38
N GLY A 48 -18.09 7.84 10.19
CA GLY A 48 -18.06 7.01 8.99
C GLY A 48 -16.76 7.08 8.20
N LEU A 49 -15.91 8.08 8.45
CA LEU A 49 -14.73 8.35 7.64
C LEU A 49 -13.72 7.20 7.71
N GLY A 50 -13.43 6.69 8.90
CA GLY A 50 -12.50 5.56 9.09
C GLY A 50 -12.97 4.29 8.39
N TYR A 51 -14.27 3.97 8.48
CA TYR A 51 -14.85 2.82 7.78
C TYR A 51 -14.79 2.99 6.26
N MET A 52 -15.22 4.14 5.76
CA MET A 52 -15.22 4.44 4.32
C MET A 52 -13.79 4.44 3.76
N ALA A 53 -12.85 5.03 4.48
CA ALA A 53 -11.43 5.03 4.11
C ALA A 53 -10.84 3.62 4.06
N ALA A 54 -11.14 2.77 5.05
CA ALA A 54 -10.71 1.37 5.07
C ALA A 54 -11.27 0.58 3.89
N MET A 55 -12.58 0.70 3.60
CA MET A 55 -13.23 0.00 2.49
C MET A 55 -12.74 0.50 1.13
N PHE A 56 -12.55 1.80 0.98
CA PHE A 56 -11.99 2.38 -0.24
C PHE A 56 -10.55 1.89 -0.47
N HIS A 57 -9.73 1.87 0.58
CA HIS A 57 -8.36 1.34 0.46
C HIS A 57 -8.35 -0.17 0.19
N LEU A 58 -9.28 -0.94 0.75
CA LEU A 58 -9.43 -2.37 0.46
C LEU A 58 -9.67 -2.62 -1.03
N PHE A 59 -10.59 -1.87 -1.63
CA PHE A 59 -10.91 -1.99 -3.05
C PHE A 59 -9.70 -1.63 -3.94
N THR A 60 -9.10 -0.46 -3.72
CA THR A 60 -7.93 -0.03 -4.49
C THR A 60 -6.74 -0.96 -4.30
N HIS A 61 -6.52 -1.44 -3.06
CA HIS A 61 -5.47 -2.40 -2.73
C HIS A 61 -5.65 -3.72 -3.49
N ALA A 62 -6.87 -4.26 -3.57
CA ALA A 62 -7.13 -5.48 -4.32
C ALA A 62 -6.72 -5.34 -5.79
N MET A 63 -7.05 -4.21 -6.43
CA MET A 63 -6.74 -3.96 -7.83
C MET A 63 -5.24 -3.89 -8.10
N PHE A 64 -4.49 -3.04 -7.41
CA PHE A 64 -3.05 -2.93 -7.69
C PHE A 64 -2.24 -4.12 -7.17
N LYS A 65 -2.73 -4.86 -6.16
CA LYS A 65 -2.09 -6.10 -5.72
C LYS A 65 -2.27 -7.22 -6.74
N ALA A 66 -3.46 -7.38 -7.28
CA ALA A 66 -3.70 -8.35 -8.36
C ALA A 66 -2.75 -8.07 -9.54
N LEU A 67 -2.62 -6.81 -9.97
CA LEU A 67 -1.69 -6.41 -11.02
C LEU A 67 -0.23 -6.78 -10.70
N LEU A 68 0.26 -6.44 -9.51
CA LEU A 68 1.63 -6.73 -9.08
C LEU A 68 1.92 -8.23 -8.99
N PHE A 69 0.96 -9.03 -8.49
CA PHE A 69 1.12 -10.49 -8.43
C PHE A 69 1.10 -11.14 -9.81
N LEU A 70 0.25 -10.69 -10.73
CA LEU A 70 0.23 -11.17 -12.11
C LEU A 70 1.55 -10.82 -12.82
N CYS A 71 2.04 -9.60 -12.69
CA CYS A 71 3.35 -9.21 -13.22
C CYS A 71 4.48 -10.06 -12.63
N SER A 72 4.48 -10.29 -11.31
CA SER A 72 5.50 -11.13 -10.66
C SER A 72 5.41 -12.58 -11.13
N GLY A 73 4.21 -13.10 -11.37
CA GLY A 73 3.99 -14.42 -11.95
C GLY A 73 4.61 -14.54 -13.36
N ALA A 74 4.35 -13.57 -14.21
CA ALA A 74 4.92 -13.52 -15.57
C ALA A 74 6.46 -13.48 -15.55
N ILE A 75 7.05 -12.69 -14.65
CA ILE A 75 8.50 -12.59 -14.46
C ILE A 75 9.08 -13.95 -14.05
N ILE A 76 8.48 -14.61 -13.05
CA ILE A 76 8.94 -15.89 -12.53
C ILE A 76 8.86 -17.00 -13.57
N VAL A 77 7.83 -17.01 -14.40
CA VAL A 77 7.69 -18.01 -15.49
C VAL A 77 8.83 -17.90 -16.49
N ILE A 78 9.27 -16.68 -16.81
CA ILE A 78 10.34 -16.46 -17.79
C ILE A 78 11.72 -16.77 -17.19
N ILE A 79 11.97 -16.36 -15.95
CA ILE A 79 13.28 -16.50 -15.28
C ILE A 79 13.45 -17.90 -14.68
N GLY A 80 12.35 -18.57 -14.30
CA GLY A 80 12.39 -19.85 -13.60
C GLY A 80 12.79 -19.76 -12.10
N SER A 81 12.90 -18.55 -11.54
CA SER A 81 13.28 -18.32 -10.14
C SER A 81 12.40 -17.27 -9.47
N ASN A 82 12.17 -17.44 -8.15
CA ASN A 82 11.46 -16.46 -7.32
C ASN A 82 12.40 -15.40 -6.72
N PHE A 83 13.71 -15.63 -6.78
CA PHE A 83 14.68 -14.78 -6.11
C PHE A 83 15.06 -13.58 -6.98
N LYS A 84 14.95 -12.37 -6.42
CA LYS A 84 15.29 -11.12 -7.11
C LYS A 84 16.77 -11.01 -7.51
N GLU A 85 17.64 -11.82 -6.90
CA GLU A 85 19.07 -11.89 -7.20
C GLU A 85 19.37 -12.42 -8.60
N TYR A 86 18.47 -13.23 -9.15
CA TYR A 86 18.53 -13.74 -10.53
C TYR A 86 17.76 -12.87 -11.53
N MET A 87 17.22 -11.75 -11.07
CA MET A 87 16.44 -10.83 -11.87
C MET A 87 17.24 -9.54 -12.07
N GLY A 88 17.36 -9.10 -13.31
CA GLY A 88 18.03 -7.83 -13.63
C GLY A 88 17.88 -7.52 -15.12
N GLY A 89 17.86 -6.24 -15.49
CA GLY A 89 17.81 -5.82 -16.90
C GLY A 89 16.55 -6.18 -17.67
N LEU A 90 15.48 -6.62 -16.97
CA LEU A 90 14.24 -7.10 -17.62
C LEU A 90 13.45 -6.04 -18.39
N HIS A 91 13.78 -4.76 -18.23
CA HIS A 91 13.10 -3.67 -18.94
C HIS A 91 13.16 -3.82 -20.48
N LYS A 92 14.21 -4.44 -21.02
CA LYS A 92 14.37 -4.69 -22.45
C LYS A 92 13.56 -5.87 -22.97
N TYR A 93 13.43 -6.91 -22.13
CA TYR A 93 12.80 -8.18 -22.52
C TYR A 93 11.29 -8.18 -22.26
N MET A 94 10.82 -7.44 -21.27
CA MET A 94 9.43 -7.40 -20.82
C MET A 94 8.92 -5.95 -20.67
N PRO A 95 8.85 -5.16 -21.76
CA PRO A 95 8.49 -3.73 -21.64
C PRO A 95 7.05 -3.53 -21.12
N ILE A 96 6.10 -4.37 -21.52
CA ILE A 96 4.70 -4.28 -21.06
C ILE A 96 4.61 -4.58 -19.56
N THR A 97 5.23 -5.67 -19.10
CA THR A 97 5.26 -6.04 -17.68
C THR A 97 5.97 -4.98 -16.84
N ASN A 98 7.03 -4.37 -17.38
CA ASN A 98 7.74 -3.27 -16.74
C ASN A 98 6.80 -2.08 -16.48
N ILE A 99 6.05 -1.63 -17.50
CA ILE A 99 5.09 -0.52 -17.36
C ILE A 99 3.98 -0.88 -16.38
N CYS A 100 3.38 -2.07 -16.49
CA CYS A 100 2.33 -2.52 -15.59
C CYS A 100 2.80 -2.61 -14.15
N PHE A 101 4.01 -3.14 -13.91
CA PHE A 101 4.59 -3.22 -12.59
C PHE A 101 4.89 -1.83 -12.02
N LEU A 102 5.39 -0.90 -12.83
CA LEU A 102 5.61 0.48 -12.44
C LEU A 102 4.31 1.17 -12.03
N ILE A 103 3.23 1.01 -12.80
CA ILE A 103 1.90 1.54 -12.46
C ILE A 103 1.43 0.98 -11.12
N GLY A 104 1.59 -0.33 -10.89
CA GLY A 104 1.28 -0.96 -9.61
C GLY A 104 2.11 -0.40 -8.44
N CYS A 105 3.41 -0.15 -8.67
CA CYS A 105 4.30 0.47 -7.68
C CYS A 105 3.88 1.91 -7.35
N LEU A 106 3.55 2.73 -8.35
CA LEU A 106 3.07 4.10 -8.18
C LEU A 106 1.75 4.13 -7.41
N ALA A 107 0.84 3.20 -7.73
CA ALA A 107 -0.46 3.10 -7.06
C ALA A 107 -0.31 2.71 -5.58
N ILE A 108 0.48 1.66 -5.26
CA ILE A 108 0.67 1.23 -3.87
C ILE A 108 1.54 2.21 -3.07
N ALA A 109 2.47 2.91 -3.70
CA ALA A 109 3.27 3.95 -3.06
C ALA A 109 2.40 5.15 -2.62
N GLY A 110 1.26 5.36 -3.27
CA GLY A 110 0.40 6.50 -3.00
C GLY A 110 0.92 7.78 -3.64
N ILE A 111 1.29 7.71 -4.91
CA ILE A 111 1.73 8.88 -5.67
C ILE A 111 0.53 9.44 -6.47
N PRO A 112 0.27 10.75 -6.43
CA PRO A 112 -0.75 11.35 -7.29
C PRO A 112 -0.44 11.12 -8.78
N PRO A 113 -1.43 10.85 -9.64
CA PRO A 113 -2.88 10.84 -9.44
C PRO A 113 -3.50 9.45 -9.17
N PHE A 114 -2.71 8.47 -8.73
CA PHE A 114 -3.18 7.09 -8.56
C PHE A 114 -4.14 6.93 -7.37
N ALA A 115 -5.05 5.94 -7.47
CA ALA A 115 -6.09 5.67 -6.47
C ALA A 115 -5.54 5.39 -5.07
N GLY A 116 -4.33 4.81 -4.96
CA GLY A 116 -3.65 4.55 -3.69
C GLY A 116 -3.27 5.83 -2.93
N PHE A 117 -3.07 6.95 -3.61
CA PHE A 117 -2.87 8.26 -2.96
C PHE A 117 -4.13 8.68 -2.21
N PHE A 118 -5.26 8.75 -2.90
CA PHE A 118 -6.53 9.18 -2.31
C PHE A 118 -6.97 8.29 -1.16
N SER A 119 -6.86 6.97 -1.32
CA SER A 119 -7.26 6.03 -0.27
C SER A 119 -6.38 6.08 0.97
N LYS A 120 -5.08 6.34 0.84
CA LYS A 120 -4.18 6.53 1.98
C LYS A 120 -4.37 7.87 2.66
N ASP A 121 -4.61 8.92 1.88
CA ASP A 121 -4.87 10.26 2.40
C ASP A 121 -6.13 10.28 3.25
N GLU A 122 -7.20 9.60 2.82
CA GLU A 122 -8.43 9.42 3.62
C GLU A 122 -8.16 8.72 4.96
N ILE A 123 -7.31 7.69 4.98
CA ILE A 123 -6.95 7.00 6.22
C ILE A 123 -6.15 7.91 7.16
N ILE A 124 -5.19 8.68 6.62
CA ILE A 124 -4.39 9.63 7.40
C ILE A 124 -5.29 10.75 7.94
N SER A 125 -6.25 11.21 7.14
CA SER A 125 -7.24 12.21 7.53
C SER A 125 -8.13 11.71 8.65
N ALA A 126 -8.60 10.45 8.57
CA ALA A 126 -9.36 9.81 9.65
C ALA A 126 -8.54 9.75 10.95
N CYS A 127 -7.26 9.38 10.89
CA CYS A 127 -6.38 9.39 12.07
C CYS A 127 -6.18 10.81 12.63
N ASN A 128 -6.12 11.84 11.78
CA ASN A 128 -5.96 13.22 12.19
C ASN A 128 -7.23 13.81 12.85
N ALA A 129 -8.39 13.23 12.56
CA ALA A 129 -9.67 13.64 13.18
C ALA A 129 -9.78 13.22 14.65
N LEU A 130 -8.98 12.24 15.10
CA LEU A 130 -8.94 11.86 16.50
C LEU A 130 -8.41 13.00 17.39
N PRO A 131 -9.08 13.32 18.50
CA PRO A 131 -8.63 14.34 19.43
C PRO A 131 -7.38 13.90 20.20
N GLY A 132 -6.54 14.86 20.57
CA GLY A 132 -5.41 14.65 21.46
C GLY A 132 -4.12 14.19 20.80
N VAL A 133 -3.17 13.76 21.64
CA VAL A 133 -1.82 13.35 21.22
C VAL A 133 -1.84 12.04 20.44
N GLU A 134 -2.83 11.19 20.70
CA GLU A 134 -2.96 9.88 20.09
C GLU A 134 -3.24 9.99 18.58
N GLY A 135 -4.14 10.88 18.17
CA GLY A 135 -4.44 11.14 16.77
C GLY A 135 -3.22 11.67 16.00
N GLN A 136 -2.48 12.59 16.62
CA GLN A 136 -1.24 13.12 16.04
C GLN A 136 -0.17 12.04 15.90
N ALA A 137 0.01 11.19 16.91
CA ALA A 137 0.96 10.08 16.85
C ALA A 137 0.60 9.09 15.76
N LEU A 138 -0.68 8.68 15.65
CA LEU A 138 -1.17 7.80 14.60
C LEU A 138 -0.94 8.38 13.20
N LYS A 139 -1.26 9.65 13.00
CA LYS A 139 -1.01 10.36 11.73
C LYS A 139 0.45 10.25 11.31
N TRP A 140 1.39 10.54 12.19
CA TRP A 140 2.81 10.46 11.88
C TRP A 140 3.28 9.05 11.60
N ILE A 141 2.83 8.07 12.40
CA ILE A 141 3.13 6.65 12.18
C ILE A 141 2.63 6.21 10.81
N MET A 142 1.39 6.54 10.46
CA MET A 142 0.79 6.16 9.18
C MET A 142 1.50 6.82 7.99
N THR A 143 1.93 8.06 8.13
CA THR A 143 2.72 8.76 7.11
C THR A 143 4.08 8.10 6.91
N LEU A 144 4.77 7.73 8.00
CA LEU A 144 6.05 7.01 7.93
C LEU A 144 5.89 5.64 7.26
N VAL A 145 4.84 4.89 7.61
CA VAL A 145 4.54 3.58 6.99
C VAL A 145 4.24 3.74 5.49
N ALA A 146 3.56 4.81 5.09
CA ALA A 146 3.33 5.11 3.67
C ALA A 146 4.67 5.36 2.94
N GLY A 147 5.58 6.14 3.51
CA GLY A 147 6.92 6.38 2.97
C GLY A 147 7.75 5.09 2.86
N MET A 148 7.72 4.24 3.89
CA MET A 148 8.39 2.93 3.84
C MET A 148 7.81 2.02 2.74
N THR A 149 6.50 2.09 2.50
CA THR A 149 5.84 1.35 1.41
C THR A 149 6.39 1.78 0.06
N ALA A 150 6.49 3.07 -0.19
CA ALA A 150 7.08 3.60 -1.41
C ALA A 150 8.53 3.13 -1.58
N PHE A 151 9.34 3.25 -0.52
CA PHE A 151 10.74 2.85 -0.55
C PHE A 151 10.94 1.39 -0.96
N TYR A 152 10.29 0.41 -0.31
CA TYR A 152 10.52 -0.98 -0.64
C TYR A 152 9.93 -1.39 -1.99
N MET A 153 8.84 -0.77 -2.45
CA MET A 153 8.25 -1.05 -3.75
C MET A 153 9.13 -0.55 -4.90
N PHE A 154 9.66 0.67 -4.80
CA PHE A 154 10.61 1.17 -5.80
C PHE A 154 11.93 0.41 -5.78
N ARG A 155 12.44 0.04 -4.61
CA ARG A 155 13.61 -0.82 -4.51
C ARG A 155 13.39 -2.14 -5.25
N LEU A 156 12.23 -2.78 -5.05
CA LEU A 156 11.88 -4.02 -5.74
C LEU A 156 11.84 -3.82 -7.26
N TYR A 157 11.19 -2.75 -7.72
CA TYR A 157 11.10 -2.38 -9.13
C TYR A 157 12.48 -2.19 -9.76
N TYR A 158 13.33 -1.39 -9.15
CA TYR A 158 14.67 -1.12 -9.69
C TYR A 158 15.54 -2.37 -9.76
N VAL A 159 15.53 -3.22 -8.75
CA VAL A 159 16.29 -4.47 -8.74
C VAL A 159 15.86 -5.40 -9.86
N ILE A 160 14.57 -5.52 -10.13
CA ILE A 160 14.03 -6.44 -11.14
C ILE A 160 14.28 -5.91 -12.57
N PHE A 161 13.98 -4.65 -12.82
CA PHE A 161 13.96 -4.12 -14.18
C PHE A 161 15.24 -3.40 -14.59
N TRP A 162 15.97 -2.80 -13.65
CA TRP A 162 17.15 -1.98 -13.90
C TRP A 162 18.44 -2.48 -13.21
N GLY A 163 18.35 -3.58 -12.46
CA GLY A 163 19.51 -4.23 -11.87
C GLY A 163 20.45 -4.78 -12.95
N GLU A 164 21.66 -5.17 -12.53
CA GLU A 164 22.61 -5.85 -13.41
C GLU A 164 22.02 -7.18 -13.89
N SER A 165 22.10 -7.43 -15.20
CA SER A 165 21.68 -8.70 -15.78
C SER A 165 22.72 -9.78 -15.47
N TYR A 166 22.28 -10.84 -14.81
CA TYR A 166 23.05 -12.07 -14.68
C TYR A 166 22.95 -12.93 -15.93
#